data_68335c7fe3297235f4b1e8a2d91969be
#
_entry.id   68335c7fe3297235f4b1e8a2d91969be
#
_cell.length_a   1.000
_cell.length_b   1.000
_cell.length_c   1.000
_cell.angle_alpha   90.00
_cell.angle_beta   90.00
_cell.angle_gamma   90.00
#
_symmetry.space_group_name_H-M   'P 1'
#
loop_
_entity.id
_entity.type
_entity.pdbx_description
1 polymer ?
#
loop_
_entity_poly.entity_id
_entity_poly.type
_entity_poly.pdbx_seq_one_letter_code
_entity_poly.pdbx_strand_id
1 'polypeptide(L)'
;ATSGDVERAIAQADTGFRQWRRESVAHRAQKLRDLGAALRSRAEEMAQTISREMGKPIGQARAEVTKSASLCDWYAEYGPAMLRPESTQVDNAVIEYRPLGPILAVMPWNFPLWQVLRGAVPILLAGNSYLLKHAPNVLGSAELIGKVFADAGFPEGIFGWVNATNDGVSQAINDRRIAAVTVTGSVRAGAAIGAQAGAALKKCVLELGGSDPFIVLNDADLDLAVNAAVAGRYQNTGQVCAAAKRFIVEAGLADTFTQRFVDAVKALKMGAPDEEDNYIGPMARFDLRDELHQQVQATLAEGAPLLLGGEKLAGTGNFYAPTVLGDVTPQMPAFRQELFGPVAAITVANDAS
;
A
#
# COMPACT_ATOMS: atom_id res chain seq x y z
N ALA A 1 -4.05 20.28 -10.18
CA ALA A 1 -5.00 20.24 -11.33
C ALA A 1 -6.20 21.13 -11.04
N THR A 2 -6.69 21.79 -12.06
CA THR A 2 -7.94 22.56 -12.06
C THR A 2 -9.16 21.63 -12.24
N SER A 3 -10.38 22.15 -12.04
CA SER A 3 -11.61 21.40 -12.36
C SER A 3 -11.67 20.99 -13.86
N GLY A 4 -11.15 21.82 -14.77
CA GLY A 4 -11.04 21.49 -16.18
C GLY A 4 -10.04 20.37 -16.49
N ASP A 5 -8.97 20.24 -15.70
CA ASP A 5 -8.03 19.12 -15.83
C ASP A 5 -8.67 17.80 -15.39
N VAL A 6 -9.44 17.82 -14.30
CA VAL A 6 -10.19 16.66 -13.82
C VAL A 6 -11.22 16.23 -14.86
N GLU A 7 -11.95 17.19 -15.44
CA GLU A 7 -12.94 16.93 -16.50
C GLU A 7 -12.28 16.26 -17.74
N ARG A 8 -11.15 16.78 -18.21
CA ARG A 8 -10.41 16.15 -19.32
C ARG A 8 -9.96 14.74 -19.02
N ALA A 9 -9.43 14.51 -17.81
CA ALA A 9 -9.00 13.17 -17.39
C ALA A 9 -10.16 12.17 -17.34
N ILE A 10 -11.33 12.58 -16.87
CA ILE A 10 -12.55 11.75 -16.87
C ILE A 10 -13.01 11.46 -18.30
N ALA A 11 -13.02 12.47 -19.18
CA ALA A 11 -13.42 12.30 -20.59
C ALA A 11 -12.48 11.34 -21.33
N GLN A 12 -11.16 11.44 -21.11
CA GLN A 12 -10.18 10.51 -21.66
C GLN A 12 -10.40 9.09 -21.16
N ALA A 13 -10.61 8.92 -19.84
CA ALA A 13 -10.87 7.60 -19.25
C ALA A 13 -12.16 6.96 -19.79
N ASP A 14 -13.23 7.72 -20.02
CA ASP A 14 -14.48 7.23 -20.63
C ASP A 14 -14.27 6.82 -22.10
N THR A 15 -13.52 7.64 -22.86
CA THR A 15 -13.21 7.31 -24.25
C THR A 15 -12.37 6.05 -24.35
N GLY A 16 -11.30 5.94 -23.55
CA GLY A 16 -10.46 4.75 -23.48
C GLY A 16 -11.26 3.51 -23.06
N PHE A 17 -12.11 3.63 -22.05
CA PHE A 17 -12.98 2.54 -21.62
C PHE A 17 -13.86 2.01 -22.75
N ARG A 18 -14.49 2.88 -23.53
CA ARG A 18 -15.39 2.48 -24.64
C ARG A 18 -14.68 1.67 -25.71
N GLN A 19 -13.39 1.91 -25.92
CA GLN A 19 -12.54 1.14 -26.83
C GLN A 19 -12.12 -0.18 -26.15
N TRP A 20 -11.54 -0.10 -24.96
CA TRP A 20 -10.94 -1.21 -24.22
C TRP A 20 -11.92 -2.34 -23.88
N ARG A 21 -13.14 -2.00 -23.51
CA ARG A 21 -14.20 -2.98 -23.22
C ARG A 21 -14.53 -3.91 -24.38
N ARG A 22 -14.17 -3.54 -25.61
CA ARG A 22 -14.40 -4.34 -26.84
C ARG A 22 -13.27 -5.29 -27.15
N GLU A 23 -12.09 -5.05 -26.53
CA GLU A 23 -10.92 -5.90 -26.71
C GLU A 23 -11.18 -7.29 -26.07
N SER A 24 -10.59 -8.32 -26.67
CA SER A 24 -10.66 -9.67 -26.10
C SER A 24 -9.90 -9.76 -24.78
N VAL A 25 -10.31 -10.66 -23.89
CA VAL A 25 -9.57 -10.92 -22.63
C VAL A 25 -8.13 -11.35 -22.93
N ALA A 26 -7.91 -12.12 -24.00
CA ALA A 26 -6.57 -12.53 -24.42
C ALA A 26 -5.69 -11.35 -24.82
N HIS A 27 -6.23 -10.37 -25.55
CA HIS A 27 -5.50 -9.15 -25.90
C HIS A 27 -5.16 -8.33 -24.65
N ARG A 28 -6.11 -8.16 -23.73
CA ARG A 28 -5.87 -7.46 -22.46
C ARG A 28 -4.82 -8.17 -21.60
N ALA A 29 -4.84 -9.49 -21.55
CA ALA A 29 -3.83 -10.29 -20.88
C ALA A 29 -2.43 -10.13 -21.50
N GLN A 30 -2.34 -10.08 -22.85
CA GLN A 30 -1.07 -9.80 -23.52
C GLN A 30 -0.52 -8.40 -23.14
N LYS A 31 -1.39 -7.39 -23.07
CA LYS A 31 -0.99 -6.05 -22.63
C LYS A 31 -0.48 -6.01 -21.19
N LEU A 32 -0.96 -6.89 -20.31
CA LEU A 32 -0.38 -7.02 -18.96
C LEU A 32 1.04 -7.63 -18.99
N ARG A 33 1.33 -8.59 -19.90
CA ARG A 33 2.71 -9.09 -20.09
C ARG A 33 3.63 -7.98 -20.58
N ASP A 34 3.15 -7.19 -21.56
CA ASP A 34 3.89 -6.03 -22.08
C ASP A 34 4.18 -5.02 -20.96
N LEU A 35 3.21 -4.78 -20.05
CA LEU A 35 3.36 -3.93 -18.87
C LEU A 35 4.42 -4.47 -17.90
N GLY A 36 4.40 -5.76 -17.63
CA GLY A 36 5.42 -6.43 -16.79
C GLY A 36 6.83 -6.29 -17.37
N ALA A 37 6.98 -6.42 -18.70
CA ALA A 37 8.24 -6.21 -19.40
C ALA A 37 8.70 -4.73 -19.33
N ALA A 38 7.80 -3.77 -19.54
CA ALA A 38 8.10 -2.34 -19.44
C ALA A 38 8.50 -1.93 -18.01
N LEU A 39 7.87 -2.50 -16.97
CA LEU A 39 8.28 -2.30 -15.58
C LEU A 39 9.71 -2.78 -15.33
N ARG A 40 10.08 -3.95 -15.84
CA ARG A 40 11.44 -4.48 -15.69
C ARG A 40 12.48 -3.62 -16.42
N SER A 41 12.14 -3.10 -17.59
CA SER A 41 13.06 -2.25 -18.37
C SER A 41 13.37 -0.91 -17.70
N ARG A 42 12.44 -0.40 -16.86
CA ARG A 42 12.61 0.85 -16.08
C ARG A 42 12.82 0.62 -14.59
N ALA A 43 13.18 -0.60 -14.17
CA ALA A 43 13.17 -0.97 -12.76
C ALA A 43 14.03 -0.04 -11.89
N GLU A 44 15.22 0.31 -12.35
CA GLU A 44 16.12 1.16 -11.57
C GLU A 44 15.62 2.62 -11.49
N GLU A 45 15.13 3.18 -12.61
CA GLU A 45 14.54 4.52 -12.65
C GLU A 45 13.35 4.63 -11.68
N MET A 46 12.49 3.61 -11.65
CA MET A 46 11.34 3.55 -10.75
C MET A 46 11.78 3.41 -9.29
N ALA A 47 12.72 2.52 -8.99
CA ALA A 47 13.22 2.32 -7.63
C ALA A 47 13.85 3.58 -7.05
N GLN A 48 14.68 4.27 -7.84
CA GLN A 48 15.30 5.55 -7.45
C GLN A 48 14.26 6.64 -7.24
N THR A 49 13.22 6.69 -8.08
CA THR A 49 12.13 7.66 -7.92
C THR A 49 11.36 7.42 -6.63
N ILE A 50 10.97 6.18 -6.34
CA ILE A 50 10.31 5.77 -5.11
C ILE A 50 11.16 6.14 -3.89
N SER A 51 12.44 5.79 -3.92
CA SER A 51 13.38 6.08 -2.83
C SER A 51 13.48 7.57 -2.53
N ARG A 52 13.62 8.41 -3.56
CA ARG A 52 13.68 9.88 -3.43
C ARG A 52 12.39 10.51 -2.91
N GLU A 53 11.23 10.02 -3.36
CA GLU A 53 9.94 10.65 -3.05
C GLU A 53 9.40 10.31 -1.65
N MET A 54 9.72 9.12 -1.13
CA MET A 54 9.14 8.69 0.15
C MET A 54 10.12 8.01 1.11
N GLY A 55 11.43 8.01 0.80
CA GLY A 55 12.46 7.54 1.70
C GLY A 55 12.62 6.02 1.81
N LYS A 56 12.01 5.24 0.91
CA LYS A 56 12.14 3.78 0.93
C LYS A 56 13.59 3.38 0.61
N PRO A 57 14.21 2.49 1.41
CA PRO A 57 15.52 1.95 1.09
C PRO A 57 15.55 1.33 -0.30
N ILE A 58 16.62 1.62 -1.07
CA ILE A 58 16.68 1.34 -2.52
C ILE A 58 16.49 -0.16 -2.83
N GLY A 59 17.04 -1.05 -2.02
CA GLY A 59 16.82 -2.50 -2.18
C GLY A 59 15.35 -2.90 -2.04
N GLN A 60 14.62 -2.26 -1.12
CA GLN A 60 13.18 -2.47 -0.92
C GLN A 60 12.34 -1.83 -2.03
N ALA A 61 12.80 -0.70 -2.59
CA ALA A 61 12.15 -0.08 -3.75
C ALA A 61 12.29 -0.95 -5.01
N ARG A 62 13.46 -1.54 -5.27
CA ARG A 62 13.65 -2.53 -6.35
C ARG A 62 12.77 -3.77 -6.17
N ALA A 63 12.63 -4.25 -4.93
CA ALA A 63 11.74 -5.38 -4.63
C ALA A 63 10.26 -5.04 -4.92
N GLU A 64 9.83 -3.80 -4.66
CA GLU A 64 8.48 -3.33 -5.02
C GLU A 64 8.24 -3.37 -6.53
N VAL A 65 9.21 -2.91 -7.33
CA VAL A 65 9.10 -2.97 -8.80
C VAL A 65 9.03 -4.42 -9.29
N THR A 66 9.90 -5.28 -8.78
CA THR A 66 9.92 -6.71 -9.14
C THR A 66 8.60 -7.39 -8.82
N LYS A 67 8.07 -7.17 -7.62
CA LYS A 67 6.77 -7.69 -7.18
C LYS A 67 5.63 -7.20 -8.09
N SER A 68 5.67 -5.93 -8.47
CA SER A 68 4.65 -5.33 -9.34
C SER A 68 4.68 -5.89 -10.75
N ALA A 69 5.87 -6.13 -11.31
CA ALA A 69 6.01 -6.79 -12.61
C ALA A 69 5.51 -8.26 -12.58
N SER A 70 5.83 -8.99 -11.51
CA SER A 70 5.35 -10.37 -11.33
C SER A 70 3.83 -10.46 -11.18
N LEU A 71 3.19 -9.44 -10.61
CA LEU A 71 1.73 -9.34 -10.55
C LEU A 71 1.11 -9.27 -11.95
N CYS A 72 1.73 -8.50 -12.86
CA CYS A 72 1.27 -8.39 -14.23
C CYS A 72 1.31 -9.75 -14.96
N ASP A 73 2.41 -10.49 -14.81
CA ASP A 73 2.56 -11.82 -15.39
C ASP A 73 1.53 -12.81 -14.83
N TRP A 74 1.33 -12.78 -13.52
CA TRP A 74 0.39 -13.67 -12.84
C TRP A 74 -1.05 -13.44 -13.34
N TYR A 75 -1.49 -12.18 -13.41
CA TYR A 75 -2.83 -11.87 -13.92
C TYR A 75 -2.97 -12.13 -15.43
N ALA A 76 -1.89 -11.98 -16.20
CA ALA A 76 -1.89 -12.31 -17.61
C ALA A 76 -2.06 -13.82 -17.86
N GLU A 77 -1.56 -14.66 -16.95
CA GLU A 77 -1.65 -16.12 -17.04
C GLU A 77 -2.98 -16.64 -16.46
N TYR A 78 -3.28 -16.29 -15.22
CA TYR A 78 -4.40 -16.88 -14.48
C TYR A 78 -5.71 -16.07 -14.57
N GLY A 79 -5.61 -14.77 -14.76
CA GLY A 79 -6.77 -13.86 -14.75
C GLY A 79 -7.81 -14.13 -15.84
N PRO A 80 -7.46 -14.54 -17.07
CA PRO A 80 -8.45 -14.88 -18.08
C PRO A 80 -9.43 -15.99 -17.67
N ALA A 81 -8.97 -16.95 -16.86
CA ALA A 81 -9.82 -18.02 -16.36
C ALA A 81 -10.88 -17.50 -15.38
N MET A 82 -10.55 -16.46 -14.60
CA MET A 82 -11.47 -15.86 -13.61
C MET A 82 -12.61 -15.07 -14.26
N LEU A 83 -12.49 -14.71 -15.53
CA LEU A 83 -13.49 -13.94 -16.29
C LEU A 83 -14.34 -14.81 -17.22
N ARG A 84 -14.18 -16.14 -17.17
CA ARG A 84 -15.01 -17.05 -17.97
C ARG A 84 -16.44 -17.02 -17.46
N PRO A 85 -17.42 -17.14 -18.35
CA PRO A 85 -18.80 -17.38 -17.94
C PRO A 85 -18.91 -18.66 -17.10
N GLU A 86 -19.72 -18.60 -16.06
CA GLU A 86 -19.97 -19.73 -15.16
C GLU A 86 -21.39 -20.28 -15.42
N SER A 87 -21.51 -21.61 -15.54
CA SER A 87 -22.80 -22.26 -15.58
C SER A 87 -23.49 -22.18 -14.21
N THR A 88 -24.81 -22.07 -14.23
CA THR A 88 -25.62 -22.11 -13.00
C THR A 88 -26.34 -23.45 -12.87
N GLN A 89 -27.02 -23.65 -11.74
CA GLN A 89 -27.93 -24.80 -11.54
C GLN A 89 -29.27 -24.62 -12.27
N VAL A 90 -29.55 -23.46 -12.86
CA VAL A 90 -30.77 -23.15 -13.59
C VAL A 90 -30.50 -23.36 -15.08
N ASP A 91 -31.36 -24.14 -15.74
CA ASP A 91 -31.24 -24.38 -17.17
C ASP A 91 -31.27 -23.07 -17.97
N ASN A 92 -30.35 -22.95 -18.93
CA ASN A 92 -30.21 -21.79 -19.83
C ASN A 92 -29.81 -20.47 -19.10
N ALA A 93 -29.29 -20.54 -17.87
CA ALA A 93 -28.76 -19.40 -17.17
C ALA A 93 -27.22 -19.46 -16.99
N VAL A 94 -26.54 -18.36 -17.23
CA VAL A 94 -25.08 -18.22 -17.05
C VAL A 94 -24.78 -16.95 -16.30
N ILE A 95 -23.68 -16.96 -15.55
CA ILE A 95 -23.11 -15.76 -14.92
C ILE A 95 -22.02 -15.24 -15.84
N GLU A 96 -22.13 -13.98 -16.24
CA GLU A 96 -21.12 -13.30 -17.07
C GLU A 96 -20.52 -12.12 -16.32
N TYR A 97 -19.19 -11.95 -16.45
CA TYR A 97 -18.46 -10.79 -15.91
C TYR A 97 -18.34 -9.73 -16.99
N ARG A 98 -18.89 -8.54 -16.73
CA ARG A 98 -18.88 -7.41 -17.66
C ARG A 98 -18.15 -6.21 -17.05
N PRO A 99 -17.35 -5.46 -17.83
CA PRO A 99 -16.70 -4.25 -17.34
C PRO A 99 -17.73 -3.18 -16.95
N LEU A 100 -17.46 -2.48 -15.85
CA LEU A 100 -18.34 -1.46 -15.29
C LEU A 100 -18.17 -0.11 -15.98
N GLY A 101 -16.91 0.34 -16.16
CA GLY A 101 -16.60 1.68 -16.63
C GLY A 101 -15.24 2.19 -16.15
N PRO A 102 -14.99 3.50 -16.25
CA PRO A 102 -13.83 4.13 -15.62
C PRO A 102 -13.87 4.00 -14.10
N ILE A 103 -12.75 3.60 -13.50
CA ILE A 103 -12.60 3.44 -12.05
C ILE A 103 -11.68 4.55 -11.54
N LEU A 104 -12.19 5.37 -10.61
CA LEU A 104 -11.36 6.34 -9.88
C LEU A 104 -10.57 5.61 -8.78
N ALA A 105 -9.26 5.80 -8.79
CA ALA A 105 -8.36 5.22 -7.80
C ALA A 105 -7.66 6.31 -7.00
N VAL A 106 -7.85 6.32 -5.68
CA VAL A 106 -7.16 7.22 -4.75
C VAL A 106 -6.14 6.41 -3.98
N MET A 107 -4.83 6.63 -4.28
CA MET A 107 -3.76 5.76 -3.82
C MET A 107 -2.76 6.49 -2.92
N PRO A 108 -2.20 5.80 -1.90
CA PRO A 108 -1.30 6.37 -0.92
C PRO A 108 0.15 6.37 -1.42
N TRP A 109 1.03 6.94 -0.62
CA TRP A 109 2.44 7.16 -0.91
C TRP A 109 3.36 6.01 -0.46
N ASN A 110 2.92 5.10 0.41
CA ASN A 110 3.81 4.15 1.10
C ASN A 110 4.34 3.00 0.22
N PHE A 111 3.60 2.63 -0.81
CA PHE A 111 4.02 1.75 -1.89
C PHE A 111 3.53 2.36 -3.21
N PRO A 112 4.27 3.37 -3.74
CA PRO A 112 3.78 4.21 -4.83
C PRO A 112 3.44 3.44 -6.11
N LEU A 113 4.16 2.35 -6.37
CA LEU A 113 3.91 1.50 -7.53
C LEU A 113 2.95 0.36 -7.21
N TRP A 114 3.21 -0.39 -6.13
CA TRP A 114 2.45 -1.58 -5.78
C TRP A 114 0.97 -1.28 -5.53
N GLN A 115 0.64 -0.22 -4.78
CA GLN A 115 -0.76 0.10 -4.48
C GLN A 115 -1.55 0.49 -5.73
N VAL A 116 -0.89 1.13 -6.70
CA VAL A 116 -1.51 1.47 -7.98
C VAL A 116 -1.75 0.21 -8.80
N LEU A 117 -0.71 -0.63 -8.99
CA LEU A 117 -0.79 -1.79 -9.89
C LEU A 117 -1.63 -2.93 -9.30
N ARG A 118 -1.64 -3.11 -7.98
CA ARG A 118 -2.51 -4.08 -7.31
C ARG A 118 -3.99 -3.88 -7.68
N GLY A 119 -4.42 -2.63 -7.80
CA GLY A 119 -5.76 -2.29 -8.26
C GLY A 119 -5.88 -2.25 -9.79
N ALA A 120 -4.93 -1.58 -10.46
CA ALA A 120 -5.03 -1.34 -11.91
C ALA A 120 -5.00 -2.63 -12.73
N VAL A 121 -4.11 -3.57 -12.42
CA VAL A 121 -3.91 -4.79 -13.23
C VAL A 121 -5.20 -5.61 -13.37
N PRO A 122 -5.88 -6.04 -12.29
CA PRO A 122 -7.14 -6.78 -12.41
C PRO A 122 -8.28 -5.92 -13.00
N ILE A 123 -8.34 -4.63 -12.69
CA ILE A 123 -9.35 -3.71 -13.20
C ILE A 123 -9.25 -3.59 -14.74
N LEU A 124 -8.02 -3.44 -15.25
CA LEU A 124 -7.76 -3.35 -16.69
C LEU A 124 -8.01 -4.69 -17.41
N LEU A 125 -7.61 -5.81 -16.79
CA LEU A 125 -7.90 -7.14 -17.34
C LEU A 125 -9.41 -7.37 -17.48
N ALA A 126 -10.19 -6.92 -16.50
CA ALA A 126 -11.65 -7.00 -16.53
C ALA A 126 -12.30 -6.06 -17.59
N GLY A 127 -11.50 -5.23 -18.28
CA GLY A 127 -11.97 -4.38 -19.39
C GLY A 127 -12.42 -2.98 -18.98
N ASN A 128 -12.09 -2.54 -17.75
CA ASN A 128 -12.32 -1.18 -17.26
C ASN A 128 -11.16 -0.26 -17.64
N SER A 129 -11.31 1.06 -17.48
CA SER A 129 -10.20 2.01 -17.45
C SER A 129 -9.91 2.46 -16.01
N TYR A 130 -8.73 3.03 -15.78
CA TYR A 130 -8.22 3.37 -14.46
C TYR A 130 -7.74 4.82 -14.43
N LEU A 131 -8.36 5.65 -13.61
CA LEU A 131 -8.00 7.05 -13.39
C LEU A 131 -7.38 7.19 -12.00
N LEU A 132 -6.07 7.40 -11.96
CA LEU A 132 -5.29 7.53 -10.73
C LEU A 132 -5.30 8.96 -10.18
N LYS A 133 -5.66 9.12 -8.93
CA LYS A 133 -5.27 10.25 -8.09
C LYS A 133 -4.25 9.76 -7.06
N HIS A 134 -2.98 10.04 -7.28
CA HIS A 134 -1.92 9.64 -6.36
C HIS A 134 -1.74 10.61 -5.19
N ALA A 135 -1.02 10.17 -4.15
CA ALA A 135 -0.63 11.05 -3.06
C ALA A 135 0.30 12.17 -3.57
N PRO A 136 0.19 13.40 -3.02
CA PRO A 136 0.87 14.57 -3.57
C PRO A 136 2.39 14.55 -3.42
N ASN A 137 2.94 13.69 -2.57
CA ASN A 137 4.37 13.54 -2.35
C ASN A 137 5.04 12.46 -3.24
N VAL A 138 4.29 11.81 -4.14
CA VAL A 138 4.80 10.75 -5.04
C VAL A 138 4.33 10.95 -6.50
N LEU A 139 4.36 12.19 -6.97
CA LEU A 139 3.88 12.55 -8.30
C LEU A 139 4.84 12.13 -9.41
N GLY A 140 6.14 12.08 -9.16
CA GLY A 140 7.11 11.52 -10.08
C GLY A 140 6.86 10.02 -10.32
N SER A 141 6.50 9.28 -9.28
CA SER A 141 6.03 7.89 -9.41
C SER A 141 4.77 7.81 -10.29
N ALA A 142 3.77 8.70 -10.10
CA ALA A 142 2.56 8.70 -10.91
C ALA A 142 2.86 8.98 -12.40
N GLU A 143 3.73 9.95 -12.68
CA GLU A 143 4.18 10.28 -14.04
C GLU A 143 4.91 9.10 -14.68
N LEU A 144 5.84 8.48 -13.94
CA LEU A 144 6.63 7.37 -14.43
C LEU A 144 5.77 6.11 -14.68
N ILE A 145 4.76 5.85 -13.85
CA ILE A 145 3.77 4.80 -14.12
C ILE A 145 3.05 5.07 -15.44
N GLY A 146 2.63 6.32 -15.70
CA GLY A 146 2.02 6.70 -16.98
C GLY A 146 2.93 6.41 -18.18
N LYS A 147 4.24 6.70 -18.06
CA LYS A 147 5.25 6.38 -19.09
C LYS A 147 5.37 4.88 -19.32
N VAL A 148 5.36 4.08 -18.24
CA VAL A 148 5.43 2.61 -18.35
C VAL A 148 4.21 2.03 -19.08
N PHE A 149 3.00 2.56 -18.84
CA PHE A 149 1.81 2.16 -19.59
C PHE A 149 1.90 2.53 -21.07
N ALA A 150 2.45 3.71 -21.40
CA ALA A 150 2.69 4.11 -22.79
C ALA A 150 3.74 3.21 -23.47
N ASP A 151 4.85 2.90 -22.81
CA ASP A 151 5.89 1.99 -23.32
C ASP A 151 5.35 0.57 -23.55
N ALA A 152 4.42 0.11 -22.72
CA ALA A 152 3.71 -1.17 -22.89
C ALA A 152 2.67 -1.13 -24.02
N GLY A 153 2.49 0.02 -24.67
CA GLY A 153 1.56 0.21 -25.79
C GLY A 153 0.09 0.12 -25.40
N PHE A 154 -0.27 0.55 -24.20
CA PHE A 154 -1.68 0.74 -23.84
C PHE A 154 -2.27 1.93 -24.60
N PRO A 155 -3.50 1.81 -25.12
CA PRO A 155 -4.18 2.95 -25.74
C PRO A 155 -4.39 4.11 -24.73
N GLU A 156 -4.44 5.32 -25.25
CA GLU A 156 -4.72 6.51 -24.44
C GLU A 156 -6.05 6.40 -23.69
N GLY A 157 -6.09 6.88 -22.45
CA GLY A 157 -7.30 6.85 -21.60
C GLY A 157 -7.55 5.53 -20.88
N ILE A 158 -6.78 4.46 -21.14
CA ILE A 158 -6.93 3.20 -20.39
C ILE A 158 -6.34 3.34 -18.98
N PHE A 159 -5.16 3.91 -18.89
CA PHE A 159 -4.56 4.38 -17.65
C PHE A 159 -4.34 5.88 -17.76
N GLY A 160 -4.88 6.63 -16.81
CA GLY A 160 -4.65 8.07 -16.69
C GLY A 160 -4.34 8.45 -15.25
N TRP A 161 -3.70 9.62 -15.05
CA TRP A 161 -3.50 10.15 -13.72
C TRP A 161 -3.76 11.66 -13.67
N VAL A 162 -4.18 12.14 -12.49
CA VAL A 162 -4.46 13.54 -12.27
C VAL A 162 -4.04 13.95 -10.85
N ASN A 163 -3.30 15.06 -10.72
CA ASN A 163 -2.97 15.65 -9.43
C ASN A 163 -4.17 16.50 -8.92
N ALA A 164 -5.24 15.83 -8.55
CA ALA A 164 -6.46 16.48 -8.08
C ALA A 164 -6.39 16.84 -6.58
N THR A 165 -7.04 17.94 -6.21
CA THR A 165 -7.38 18.29 -4.83
C THR A 165 -8.53 17.41 -4.32
N ASN A 166 -8.88 17.53 -3.04
CA ASN A 166 -10.05 16.84 -2.49
C ASN A 166 -11.35 17.22 -3.22
N ASP A 167 -11.50 18.48 -3.61
CA ASP A 167 -12.65 18.93 -4.41
C ASP A 167 -12.68 18.31 -5.80
N GLY A 168 -11.51 18.15 -6.43
CA GLY A 168 -11.38 17.44 -7.70
C GLY A 168 -11.71 15.95 -7.58
N VAL A 169 -11.37 15.31 -6.46
CA VAL A 169 -11.80 13.93 -6.15
C VAL A 169 -13.32 13.89 -6.00
N SER A 170 -13.92 14.83 -5.26
CA SER A 170 -15.37 14.94 -5.09
C SER A 170 -16.07 15.16 -6.43
N GLN A 171 -15.52 16.02 -7.30
CA GLN A 171 -16.00 16.20 -8.68
C GLN A 171 -16.02 14.88 -9.44
N ALA A 172 -14.91 14.12 -9.41
CA ALA A 172 -14.82 12.84 -10.12
C ALA A 172 -15.78 11.79 -9.54
N ILE A 173 -15.93 11.69 -8.22
CA ILE A 173 -16.88 10.77 -7.59
C ILE A 173 -18.32 11.07 -8.04
N ASN A 174 -18.69 12.33 -8.17
CA ASN A 174 -20.05 12.73 -8.58
C ASN A 174 -20.28 12.64 -10.09
N ASP A 175 -19.24 12.48 -10.92
CA ASP A 175 -19.39 12.37 -12.36
C ASP A 175 -19.96 11.01 -12.76
N ARG A 176 -21.06 11.01 -13.55
CA ARG A 176 -21.76 9.79 -13.96
C ARG A 176 -20.93 8.82 -14.81
N ARG A 177 -19.83 9.28 -15.44
CA ARG A 177 -18.92 8.45 -16.23
C ARG A 177 -18.01 7.58 -15.35
N ILE A 178 -17.71 8.02 -14.13
CA ILE A 178 -16.97 7.22 -13.16
C ILE A 178 -17.91 6.15 -12.59
N ALA A 179 -17.59 4.89 -12.80
CA ALA A 179 -18.47 3.76 -12.47
C ALA A 179 -18.27 3.26 -11.02
N ALA A 180 -17.06 3.35 -10.49
CA ALA A 180 -16.73 2.91 -9.14
C ALA A 180 -15.48 3.65 -8.62
N VAL A 181 -15.20 3.48 -7.33
CA VAL A 181 -14.06 4.10 -6.64
C VAL A 181 -13.27 3.02 -5.91
N THR A 182 -11.94 3.06 -5.99
CA THR A 182 -11.05 2.25 -5.15
C THR A 182 -10.14 3.18 -4.37
N VAL A 183 -10.01 2.94 -3.07
CA VAL A 183 -9.22 3.77 -2.16
C VAL A 183 -8.29 2.88 -1.35
N THR A 184 -7.02 3.26 -1.31
CA THR A 184 -6.09 2.77 -0.29
C THR A 184 -5.58 3.98 0.49
N GLY A 185 -5.69 3.95 1.82
CA GLY A 185 -5.28 5.10 2.65
C GLY A 185 -5.71 5.00 4.10
N SER A 186 -5.73 6.13 4.78
CA SER A 186 -6.17 6.19 6.17
C SER A 186 -7.67 5.93 6.32
N VAL A 187 -8.10 5.45 7.49
CA VAL A 187 -9.50 5.27 7.85
C VAL A 187 -10.32 6.55 7.62
N ARG A 188 -9.74 7.71 7.98
CA ARG A 188 -10.37 9.02 7.74
C ARG A 188 -10.63 9.30 6.26
N ALA A 189 -9.65 9.04 5.39
CA ALA A 189 -9.82 9.23 3.95
C ALA A 189 -10.83 8.24 3.37
N GLY A 190 -10.78 6.97 3.80
CA GLY A 190 -11.73 5.94 3.38
C GLY A 190 -13.16 6.27 3.76
N ALA A 191 -13.40 6.73 4.99
CA ALA A 191 -14.72 7.15 5.46
C ALA A 191 -15.28 8.33 4.65
N ALA A 192 -14.46 9.36 4.39
CA ALA A 192 -14.85 10.53 3.63
C ALA A 192 -15.20 10.20 2.16
N ILE A 193 -14.40 9.37 1.50
CA ILE A 193 -14.62 8.97 0.11
C ILE A 193 -15.74 7.94 0.01
N GLY A 194 -15.82 6.99 0.95
CA GLY A 194 -16.88 5.99 0.99
C GLY A 194 -18.27 6.62 1.17
N ALA A 195 -18.40 7.65 2.01
CA ALA A 195 -19.64 8.40 2.18
C ALA A 195 -20.07 9.07 0.86
N GLN A 196 -19.14 9.71 0.13
CA GLN A 196 -19.43 10.35 -1.16
C GLN A 196 -19.79 9.31 -2.24
N ALA A 197 -19.05 8.21 -2.32
CA ALA A 197 -19.33 7.12 -3.26
C ALA A 197 -20.71 6.49 -3.00
N GLY A 198 -21.08 6.29 -1.72
CA GLY A 198 -22.39 5.78 -1.32
C GLY A 198 -23.52 6.76 -1.69
N ALA A 199 -23.33 8.06 -1.45
CA ALA A 199 -24.30 9.09 -1.87
C ALA A 199 -24.48 9.13 -3.39
N ALA A 200 -23.42 8.85 -4.17
CA ALA A 200 -23.47 8.74 -5.63
C ALA A 200 -23.88 7.36 -6.14
N LEU A 201 -24.27 6.42 -5.28
CA LEU A 201 -24.65 5.03 -5.57
C LEU A 201 -23.57 4.25 -6.34
N LYS A 202 -22.29 4.49 -6.04
CA LYS A 202 -21.14 3.83 -6.67
C LYS A 202 -20.54 2.78 -5.78
N LYS A 203 -20.12 1.67 -6.38
CA LYS A 203 -19.30 0.67 -5.67
C LYS A 203 -18.01 1.29 -5.20
N CYS A 204 -17.62 0.97 -3.96
CA CYS A 204 -16.39 1.45 -3.36
C CYS A 204 -15.61 0.28 -2.78
N VAL A 205 -14.33 0.18 -3.13
CA VAL A 205 -13.38 -0.75 -2.51
C VAL A 205 -12.49 0.07 -1.59
N LEU A 206 -12.46 -0.28 -0.32
CA LEU A 206 -11.73 0.43 0.73
C LEU A 206 -10.65 -0.50 1.30
N GLU A 207 -9.39 -0.13 1.09
CA GLU A 207 -8.20 -0.74 1.67
C GLU A 207 -7.60 0.26 2.65
N LEU A 208 -7.77 0.03 3.95
CA LEU A 208 -7.51 1.02 4.99
C LEU A 208 -6.40 0.56 5.94
N GLY A 209 -6.10 1.39 6.94
CA GLY A 209 -5.15 1.07 7.99
C GLY A 209 -5.67 -0.01 8.94
N GLY A 210 -4.76 -0.57 9.69
CA GLY A 210 -5.03 -1.57 10.70
C GLY A 210 -3.85 -1.75 11.66
N SER A 211 -4.09 -2.50 12.74
CA SER A 211 -3.05 -2.85 13.71
C SER A 211 -3.01 -4.36 13.87
N ASP A 212 -2.33 -5.02 12.93
CA ASP A 212 -2.30 -6.48 12.84
C ASP A 212 -1.51 -7.09 14.02
N PRO A 213 -2.00 -8.21 14.60
CA PRO A 213 -1.28 -8.93 15.63
C PRO A 213 -0.21 -9.85 15.01
N PHE A 214 0.90 -10.01 15.75
CA PHE A 214 1.91 -11.03 15.54
C PHE A 214 1.95 -11.87 16.81
N ILE A 215 1.50 -13.12 16.74
CA ILE A 215 1.33 -13.98 17.91
C ILE A 215 2.51 -14.95 18.00
N VAL A 216 3.16 -15.02 19.17
CA VAL A 216 4.27 -15.93 19.46
C VAL A 216 3.85 -16.84 20.59
N LEU A 217 3.63 -18.13 20.26
CA LEU A 217 3.28 -19.18 21.20
C LEU A 217 4.52 -19.81 21.85
N ASN A 218 4.36 -20.50 22.97
CA ASN A 218 5.46 -21.11 23.73
C ASN A 218 6.26 -22.18 22.97
N ASP A 219 5.71 -22.75 21.90
CA ASP A 219 6.35 -23.74 21.04
C ASP A 219 6.92 -23.15 19.74
N ALA A 220 6.94 -21.81 19.61
CA ALA A 220 7.45 -21.16 18.42
C ALA A 220 8.96 -21.38 18.25
N ASP A 221 9.38 -21.53 16.97
CA ASP A 221 10.78 -21.39 16.59
C ASP A 221 11.21 -19.93 16.75
N LEU A 222 12.01 -19.65 17.77
CA LEU A 222 12.43 -18.30 18.12
C LEU A 222 13.25 -17.62 17.02
N ASP A 223 14.11 -18.34 16.30
CA ASP A 223 14.92 -17.75 15.24
C ASP A 223 14.03 -17.31 14.07
N LEU A 224 13.09 -18.16 13.69
CA LEU A 224 12.10 -17.84 12.67
C LEU A 224 11.19 -16.70 13.13
N ALA A 225 10.70 -16.74 14.37
CA ALA A 225 9.78 -15.74 14.92
C ALA A 225 10.44 -14.35 14.98
N VAL A 226 11.68 -14.24 15.46
CA VAL A 226 12.41 -12.97 15.55
C VAL A 226 12.68 -12.39 14.15
N ASN A 227 13.16 -13.22 13.21
CA ASN A 227 13.43 -12.77 11.85
C ASN A 227 12.15 -12.29 11.14
N ALA A 228 11.05 -13.03 11.28
CA ALA A 228 9.74 -12.66 10.73
C ALA A 228 9.18 -11.39 11.40
N ALA A 229 9.37 -11.24 12.71
CA ALA A 229 8.95 -10.05 13.47
C ALA A 229 9.69 -8.79 12.99
N VAL A 230 11.02 -8.86 12.81
CA VAL A 230 11.82 -7.74 12.28
C VAL A 230 11.38 -7.38 10.87
N ALA A 231 11.28 -8.35 9.97
CA ALA A 231 10.82 -8.12 8.60
C ALA A 231 9.39 -7.57 8.55
N GLY A 232 8.48 -8.17 9.32
CA GLY A 232 7.07 -7.77 9.39
C GLY A 232 6.82 -6.40 10.00
N ARG A 233 7.75 -5.90 10.84
CA ARG A 233 7.58 -4.59 11.48
C ARG A 233 8.37 -3.46 10.82
N TYR A 234 9.63 -3.70 10.43
CA TYR A 234 10.55 -2.62 10.07
C TYR A 234 10.77 -2.43 8.58
N GLN A 235 10.27 -3.32 7.71
CA GLN A 235 10.26 -3.10 6.26
C GLN A 235 9.60 -1.75 5.94
N ASN A 236 10.15 -1.02 4.96
CA ASN A 236 9.67 0.31 4.55
C ASN A 236 9.60 1.30 5.73
N THR A 237 10.55 1.20 6.65
CA THR A 237 10.56 2.02 7.88
C THR A 237 9.26 1.87 8.68
N GLY A 238 8.65 0.67 8.64
CA GLY A 238 7.38 0.38 9.33
C GLY A 238 6.14 1.02 8.72
N GLN A 239 6.24 1.67 7.57
CA GLN A 239 5.14 2.37 6.90
C GLN A 239 4.34 1.43 6.01
N VAL A 240 3.82 0.35 6.61
CA VAL A 240 3.10 -0.74 5.94
C VAL A 240 1.75 -0.97 6.64
N CYS A 241 0.65 -0.96 5.87
CA CYS A 241 -0.69 -1.21 6.42
C CYS A 241 -0.82 -2.61 7.04
N ALA A 242 -0.27 -3.63 6.40
CA ALA A 242 -0.23 -5.02 6.86
C ALA A 242 1.00 -5.33 7.73
N ALA A 243 1.66 -4.34 8.36
CA ALA A 243 2.76 -4.60 9.25
C ALA A 243 2.29 -5.23 10.56
N ALA A 244 3.10 -6.12 11.12
CA ALA A 244 2.95 -6.58 12.49
C ALA A 244 3.15 -5.40 13.45
N LYS A 245 2.09 -4.92 14.08
CA LYS A 245 2.14 -3.73 14.96
C LYS A 245 2.03 -4.10 16.43
N ARG A 246 1.27 -5.16 16.76
CA ARG A 246 1.08 -5.68 18.10
C ARG A 246 1.73 -7.07 18.20
N PHE A 247 2.80 -7.19 18.98
CA PHE A 247 3.45 -8.46 19.24
C PHE A 247 2.86 -9.03 20.55
N ILE A 248 2.07 -10.09 20.42
CA ILE A 248 1.43 -10.77 21.54
C ILE A 248 2.22 -12.04 21.80
N VAL A 249 2.97 -12.06 22.90
CA VAL A 249 3.93 -13.12 23.20
C VAL A 249 3.50 -13.86 24.47
N GLU A 250 3.42 -15.19 24.41
CA GLU A 250 3.15 -15.99 25.60
C GLU A 250 4.26 -15.85 26.64
N ALA A 251 3.86 -15.80 27.91
CA ALA A 251 4.73 -15.51 29.05
C ALA A 251 5.99 -16.40 29.12
N GLY A 252 5.88 -17.67 28.70
CA GLY A 252 7.01 -18.61 28.73
C GLY A 252 8.16 -18.25 27.79
N LEU A 253 7.89 -17.52 26.71
CA LEU A 253 8.91 -17.05 25.76
C LEU A 253 9.13 -15.53 25.80
N ALA A 254 8.34 -14.77 26.54
CA ALA A 254 8.30 -13.32 26.48
C ALA A 254 9.66 -12.66 26.68
N ASP A 255 10.39 -13.02 27.74
CA ASP A 255 11.71 -12.43 28.03
C ASP A 255 12.73 -12.77 26.94
N THR A 256 12.78 -14.05 26.52
CA THR A 256 13.76 -14.50 25.54
C THR A 256 13.49 -13.91 24.15
N PHE A 257 12.20 -13.91 23.73
CA PHE A 257 11.80 -13.28 22.47
C PHE A 257 12.10 -11.77 22.49
N THR A 258 11.71 -11.07 23.55
CA THR A 258 11.91 -9.61 23.67
C THR A 258 13.37 -9.25 23.58
N GLN A 259 14.25 -9.95 24.33
CA GLN A 259 15.69 -9.67 24.28
C GLN A 259 16.27 -9.88 22.89
N ARG A 260 15.97 -11.04 22.24
CA ARG A 260 16.47 -11.35 20.90
C ARG A 260 15.91 -10.38 19.84
N PHE A 261 14.64 -10.01 19.96
CA PHE A 261 14.01 -9.06 19.06
C PHE A 261 14.64 -7.67 19.16
N VAL A 262 14.85 -7.16 20.38
CA VAL A 262 15.54 -5.88 20.62
C VAL A 262 16.95 -5.90 20.05
N ASP A 263 17.72 -6.98 20.26
CA ASP A 263 19.07 -7.10 19.72
C ASP A 263 19.06 -7.11 18.18
N ALA A 264 18.12 -7.82 17.57
CA ALA A 264 17.95 -7.85 16.12
C ALA A 264 17.55 -6.48 15.54
N VAL A 265 16.63 -5.75 16.20
CA VAL A 265 16.24 -4.39 15.80
C VAL A 265 17.39 -3.41 15.94
N LYS A 266 18.17 -3.50 17.00
CA LYS A 266 19.37 -2.66 17.24
C LYS A 266 20.43 -2.84 16.16
N ALA A 267 20.51 -4.00 15.54
CA ALA A 267 21.45 -4.32 14.46
C ALA A 267 21.03 -3.75 13.09
N LEU A 268 19.80 -3.23 12.94
CA LEU A 268 19.33 -2.67 11.68
C LEU A 268 20.11 -1.40 11.31
N LYS A 269 20.69 -1.40 10.12
CA LYS A 269 21.36 -0.21 9.59
C LYS A 269 20.33 0.83 9.15
N MET A 270 20.55 2.07 9.56
CA MET A 270 19.71 3.21 9.21
C MET A 270 20.54 4.31 8.56
N GLY A 271 20.03 4.89 7.48
CA GLY A 271 20.72 5.96 6.77
C GLY A 271 19.98 6.43 5.53
N ALA A 272 20.75 7.05 4.62
CA ALA A 272 20.19 7.55 3.36
C ALA A 272 19.54 6.42 2.55
N PRO A 273 18.36 6.66 1.97
CA PRO A 273 17.58 5.58 1.36
C PRO A 273 18.20 5.05 0.05
N ASP A 274 19.10 5.78 -0.57
CA ASP A 274 19.84 5.41 -1.78
C ASP A 274 21.12 4.59 -1.50
N GLU A 275 21.52 4.43 -0.24
CA GLU A 275 22.62 3.56 0.16
C GLU A 275 22.16 2.10 0.30
N GLU A 276 22.87 1.19 -0.36
CA GLU A 276 22.47 -0.23 -0.51
C GLU A 276 22.28 -0.99 0.82
N ASP A 277 23.11 -0.70 1.81
CA ASP A 277 23.16 -1.45 3.06
C ASP A 277 22.11 -1.01 4.09
N ASN A 278 21.41 0.10 3.85
CA ASN A 278 20.45 0.61 4.80
C ASN A 278 19.12 -0.14 4.72
N TYR A 279 18.67 -0.63 5.87
CA TYR A 279 17.37 -1.29 6.01
C TYR A 279 16.26 -0.31 6.41
N ILE A 280 16.62 0.71 7.20
CA ILE A 280 15.73 1.77 7.68
C ILE A 280 16.10 3.07 6.97
N GLY A 281 15.16 3.63 6.24
CA GLY A 281 15.24 4.96 5.65
C GLY A 281 14.54 6.01 6.51
N PRO A 282 14.45 7.26 6.02
CA PRO A 282 13.61 8.28 6.67
C PRO A 282 12.13 7.93 6.51
N MET A 283 11.29 8.45 7.39
CA MET A 283 9.84 8.47 7.17
C MET A 283 9.49 9.42 6.01
N ALA A 284 8.39 9.16 5.34
CA ALA A 284 8.04 9.90 4.12
C ALA A 284 7.70 11.37 4.34
N ARG A 285 7.23 11.75 5.55
CA ARG A 285 6.76 13.11 5.84
C ARG A 285 7.01 13.48 7.31
N PHE A 286 7.28 14.74 7.58
CA PHE A 286 7.51 15.27 8.92
C PHE A 286 6.29 15.15 9.83
N ASP A 287 5.10 15.46 9.31
CA ASP A 287 3.86 15.38 10.09
C ASP A 287 3.53 13.95 10.55
N LEU A 288 3.82 12.94 9.72
CA LEU A 288 3.62 11.54 10.09
C LEU A 288 4.64 11.07 11.14
N ARG A 289 5.88 11.54 11.04
CA ARG A 289 6.90 11.29 12.08
C ARG A 289 6.50 11.91 13.42
N ASP A 290 5.97 13.13 13.36
CA ASP A 290 5.57 13.85 14.58
C ASP A 290 4.30 13.23 15.20
N GLU A 291 3.35 12.76 14.40
CA GLU A 291 2.19 11.99 14.86
C GLU A 291 2.62 10.68 15.54
N LEU A 292 3.49 9.90 14.90
CA LEU A 292 4.05 8.68 15.48
C LEU A 292 4.74 8.95 16.81
N HIS A 293 5.54 10.02 16.89
CA HIS A 293 6.22 10.39 18.13
C HIS A 293 5.23 10.72 19.25
N GLN A 294 4.15 11.42 18.95
CA GLN A 294 3.10 11.69 19.95
C GLN A 294 2.44 10.40 20.44
N GLN A 295 2.18 9.42 19.57
CA GLN A 295 1.64 8.11 19.97
C GLN A 295 2.61 7.34 20.89
N VAL A 296 3.91 7.37 20.58
CA VAL A 296 4.95 6.76 21.42
C VAL A 296 5.01 7.45 22.78
N GLN A 297 5.09 8.79 22.83
CA GLN A 297 5.17 9.54 24.09
C GLN A 297 3.91 9.33 24.96
N ALA A 298 2.72 9.28 24.35
CA ALA A 298 1.49 8.99 25.07
C ALA A 298 1.50 7.57 25.69
N THR A 299 2.04 6.59 24.97
CA THR A 299 2.17 5.21 25.49
C THR A 299 3.16 5.12 26.65
N LEU A 300 4.30 5.82 26.55
CA LEU A 300 5.29 5.89 27.63
C LEU A 300 4.71 6.57 28.89
N ALA A 301 3.91 7.63 28.71
CA ALA A 301 3.24 8.33 29.79
C ALA A 301 2.21 7.45 30.54
N GLU A 302 1.67 6.43 29.88
CA GLU A 302 0.79 5.41 30.50
C GLU A 302 1.57 4.25 31.15
N GLY A 303 2.92 4.31 31.17
CA GLY A 303 3.79 3.41 31.92
C GLY A 303 4.42 2.26 31.13
N ALA A 304 4.28 2.22 29.81
CA ALA A 304 5.00 1.25 28.98
C ALA A 304 6.53 1.50 29.06
N PRO A 305 7.38 0.50 29.30
CA PRO A 305 8.82 0.65 29.26
C PRO A 305 9.33 0.85 27.83
N LEU A 306 10.26 1.79 27.66
CA LEU A 306 11.01 1.97 26.42
C LEU A 306 12.19 1.01 26.41
N LEU A 307 12.16 0.01 25.54
CA LEU A 307 13.24 -0.98 25.44
C LEU A 307 14.31 -0.58 24.41
N LEU A 308 13.93 0.21 23.38
CA LEU A 308 14.83 0.72 22.36
C LEU A 308 14.22 1.97 21.68
N GLY A 309 15.05 2.93 21.28
CA GLY A 309 14.67 4.06 20.40
C GLY A 309 13.78 5.10 21.08
N GLY A 310 12.61 5.38 20.54
CA GLY A 310 11.62 6.30 21.10
C GLY A 310 11.82 7.77 20.75
N GLU A 311 12.71 8.11 19.82
CA GLU A 311 13.10 9.50 19.53
C GLU A 311 13.14 9.84 18.04
N LYS A 312 12.92 11.12 17.78
CA LYS A 312 13.20 11.75 16.48
C LYS A 312 14.68 12.05 16.39
N LEU A 313 15.35 11.61 15.33
CA LEU A 313 16.77 11.88 15.19
C LEU A 313 17.02 13.33 14.75
N ALA A 314 18.08 13.93 15.31
CA ALA A 314 18.56 15.24 14.91
C ALA A 314 19.22 15.19 13.52
N GLY A 315 19.23 16.31 12.78
CA GLY A 315 19.86 16.44 11.48
C GLY A 315 18.87 16.57 10.33
N THR A 316 19.36 16.35 9.10
CA THR A 316 18.55 16.44 7.89
C THR A 316 17.75 15.13 7.68
N GLY A 317 16.50 15.27 7.25
CA GLY A 317 15.61 14.12 6.97
C GLY A 317 14.63 13.79 8.10
N ASN A 318 13.67 12.94 7.78
CA ASN A 318 12.56 12.56 8.65
C ASN A 318 12.87 11.28 9.43
N PHE A 319 14.07 11.13 9.96
CA PHE A 319 14.47 9.91 10.66
C PHE A 319 13.79 9.78 12.02
N TYR A 320 13.37 8.56 12.32
CA TYR A 320 12.85 8.11 13.60
C TYR A 320 13.60 6.84 14.02
N ALA A 321 14.10 6.79 15.23
CA ALA A 321 14.85 5.63 15.74
C ALA A 321 13.98 4.37 15.72
N PRO A 322 14.47 3.22 15.24
CA PRO A 322 13.79 1.95 15.42
C PRO A 322 13.46 1.74 16.89
N THR A 323 12.17 1.53 17.19
CA THR A 323 11.64 1.60 18.54
C THR A 323 10.98 0.30 18.94
N VAL A 324 11.20 -0.10 20.20
CA VAL A 324 10.49 -1.23 20.84
C VAL A 324 9.92 -0.78 22.16
N LEU A 325 8.61 -0.91 22.33
CA LEU A 325 7.88 -0.68 23.58
C LEU A 325 7.52 -2.03 24.21
N GLY A 326 7.83 -2.21 25.47
CA GLY A 326 7.50 -3.40 26.26
C GLY A 326 6.20 -3.23 27.05
N ASP A 327 5.67 -4.33 27.58
CA ASP A 327 4.53 -4.39 28.50
C ASP A 327 3.34 -3.52 28.09
N VAL A 328 3.12 -3.41 26.78
CA VAL A 328 2.01 -2.59 26.25
C VAL A 328 0.69 -3.30 26.57
N THR A 329 -0.20 -2.59 27.26
CA THR A 329 -1.52 -3.11 27.61
C THR A 329 -2.58 -2.75 26.56
N PRO A 330 -3.74 -3.47 26.52
CA PRO A 330 -4.83 -3.19 25.58
C PRO A 330 -5.45 -1.78 25.69
N GLN A 331 -5.18 -1.06 26.78
CA GLN A 331 -5.69 0.30 27.02
C GLN A 331 -4.80 1.36 26.38
N MET A 332 -3.51 1.09 26.24
CA MET A 332 -2.50 2.05 25.78
C MET A 332 -2.64 2.42 24.29
N PRO A 333 -2.22 3.64 23.91
CA PRO A 333 -2.30 4.12 22.51
C PRO A 333 -1.61 3.19 21.50
N ALA A 334 -0.43 2.66 21.82
CA ALA A 334 0.31 1.75 20.93
C ALA A 334 -0.39 0.43 20.64
N PHE A 335 -1.33 -0.01 21.49
CA PHE A 335 -2.16 -1.19 21.21
C PHE A 335 -3.40 -0.85 20.38
N ARG A 336 -4.02 0.30 20.63
CA ARG A 336 -5.33 0.69 20.06
C ARG A 336 -5.22 1.39 18.72
N GLN A 337 -4.12 2.12 18.50
CA GLN A 337 -3.92 2.95 17.32
C GLN A 337 -2.95 2.27 16.34
N GLU A 338 -3.08 2.60 15.07
CA GLU A 338 -2.11 2.19 14.07
C GLU A 338 -0.81 3.00 14.24
N LEU A 339 0.29 2.31 14.59
CA LEU A 339 1.64 2.88 14.59
C LEU A 339 2.24 2.78 13.18
N PHE A 340 2.18 3.87 12.41
CA PHE A 340 2.60 3.85 11.00
C PHE A 340 4.04 4.37 10.85
N GLY A 341 4.99 3.59 11.38
CA GLY A 341 6.42 3.89 11.40
C GLY A 341 7.20 2.78 12.14
N PRO A 342 8.51 2.94 12.40
CA PRO A 342 9.38 1.88 12.88
C PRO A 342 9.24 1.65 14.41
N VAL A 343 8.03 1.34 14.87
CA VAL A 343 7.71 1.14 16.29
C VAL A 343 6.99 -0.19 16.48
N ALA A 344 7.52 -1.06 17.32
CA ALA A 344 6.91 -2.31 17.76
C ALA A 344 6.37 -2.17 19.18
N ALA A 345 5.18 -2.76 19.43
CA ALA A 345 4.56 -2.81 20.75
C ALA A 345 4.43 -4.28 21.20
N ILE A 346 5.09 -4.64 22.30
CA ILE A 346 5.08 -6.00 22.86
C ILE A 346 4.07 -6.07 24.01
N THR A 347 3.19 -7.05 23.95
CA THR A 347 2.20 -7.39 24.98
C THR A 347 2.46 -8.81 25.43
N VAL A 348 2.56 -9.05 26.72
CA VAL A 348 2.71 -10.41 27.26
C VAL A 348 1.32 -10.98 27.56
N ALA A 349 1.05 -12.19 27.06
CA ALA A 349 -0.14 -12.97 27.36
C ALA A 349 0.22 -14.15 28.26
N ASN A 350 -0.65 -14.51 29.20
CA ASN A 350 -0.36 -15.64 30.11
C ASN A 350 -0.31 -16.97 29.33
N ASP A 351 -1.26 -17.18 28.45
CA ASP A 351 -1.42 -18.38 27.61
C ASP A 351 -2.25 -18.05 26.36
N ALA A 352 -2.50 -19.06 25.52
CA ALA A 352 -3.26 -18.93 24.28
C ALA A 352 -4.78 -19.00 24.46
N SER A 353 -5.30 -19.09 25.69
CA SER A 353 -6.74 -19.22 26.01
C SER A 353 -7.45 -17.90 26.24
#